data_de8594324a6c5afff4962dffc14cf2a3
#
_entry.id   de8594324a6c5afff4962dffc14cf2a3
#
_cell.length_a   1.000
_cell.length_b   1.000
_cell.length_c   1.000
_cell.angle_alpha   90.00
_cell.angle_beta   90.00
_cell.angle_gamma   90.00
#
_symmetry.space_group_name_H-M   'P 1'
#
loop_
_entity.id
_entity.type
_entity.pdbx_description
1 polymer ?
#
loop_
_entity_poly.entity_id
_entity_poly.type
_entity_poly.pdbx_seq_one_letter_code
_entity_poly.pdbx_strand_id
1 'polypeptide(L)'
;MTVSALLLSCATLPRKRTLLAGIAGLLLSASAVFAADTKGGPDPAQFQGADRMQRLIEGAKREKELTMYTSAPVDDMTVIGAAFEKKYGVAVKIWRASSEKVLQRGITEARSGRFEADVFDTNGPEMEALHREKLLQEVKSPVLADLNPLAILPHREWISSRLNIFVAAYNTKLIKKEELPKTYQDLLNPRWKGKLGIEAADADWFSGIVGILGEAAGLKLFRDIVATNGISVRSGHTLLTNLVASGEVPLALTVYNYKAEQLKNNGAPIDWFVIAPAAIARANGIGVARRPAHPHAAVLFFDFMLSDAQDLLLKRDFVPTSKKIETPLNKIPLKYIDSSAILDNDAKWTKLYDDIIIKQAR
;
A
#
# COMPACT_ATOMS: atom_id res chain seq x y z
N MET A 1 30.65 -57.87 -13.45
CA MET A 1 32.03 -58.26 -13.00
C MET A 1 32.21 -57.68 -11.61
N THR A 2 32.09 -58.57 -10.66
CA THR A 2 32.87 -58.92 -9.46
C THR A 2 32.92 -57.82 -8.40
N VAL A 3 32.16 -57.86 -7.33
CA VAL A 3 32.28 -58.65 -6.09
C VAL A 3 33.61 -58.46 -5.36
N SER A 4 33.56 -57.87 -4.18
CA SER A 4 34.10 -58.54 -2.98
C SER A 4 33.69 -57.80 -1.68
N ALA A 5 33.01 -58.54 -0.86
CA ALA A 5 32.82 -58.33 0.57
C ALA A 5 34.08 -58.81 1.34
N LEU A 6 34.31 -58.26 2.50
CA LEU A 6 35.01 -58.99 3.57
C LEU A 6 34.53 -58.57 4.96
N LEU A 7 34.25 -59.59 5.69
CA LEU A 7 33.67 -59.76 7.01
C LEU A 7 34.69 -59.70 8.14
N LEU A 8 34.18 -59.50 9.37
CA LEU A 8 34.55 -60.07 10.66
C LEU A 8 35.75 -59.47 11.44
N SER A 9 35.50 -59.04 12.67
CA SER A 9 35.79 -59.90 13.83
C SER A 9 35.24 -59.31 15.13
N CYS A 10 34.50 -60.15 15.85
CA CYS A 10 34.11 -60.00 17.25
C CYS A 10 35.31 -60.17 18.20
N ALA A 11 35.32 -59.44 19.31
CA ALA A 11 35.97 -59.88 20.55
C ALA A 11 35.20 -59.43 21.78
N THR A 12 34.97 -60.38 22.66
CA THR A 12 34.12 -60.37 23.86
C THR A 12 34.91 -60.01 25.13
N LEU A 13 34.26 -59.22 26.01
CA LEU A 13 34.18 -59.22 27.49
C LEU A 13 35.46 -59.35 28.38
N PRO A 14 35.52 -58.83 29.67
CA PRO A 14 34.51 -59.14 30.68
C PRO A 14 34.12 -58.03 31.67
N ARG A 15 33.01 -58.30 32.35
CA ARG A 15 32.42 -57.64 33.51
C ARG A 15 33.38 -57.48 34.71
N LYS A 16 33.37 -56.32 35.36
CA LYS A 16 33.54 -56.20 36.80
C LYS A 16 32.45 -55.35 37.41
N ARG A 17 31.70 -55.96 38.34
CA ARG A 17 30.75 -55.30 39.26
C ARG A 17 31.53 -54.62 40.36
N THR A 18 31.18 -53.40 40.70
CA THR A 18 31.35 -52.88 42.07
C THR A 18 30.17 -51.97 42.38
N LEU A 19 29.45 -52.33 43.42
CA LEU A 19 28.45 -51.51 44.12
C LEU A 19 29.15 -50.34 44.80
N LEU A 20 28.48 -49.15 44.88
CA LEU A 20 28.15 -48.51 46.14
C LEU A 20 27.54 -47.11 45.96
N ALA A 21 26.44 -46.98 46.66
CA ALA A 21 25.99 -45.81 47.41
C ALA A 21 25.56 -44.54 46.68
N GLY A 22 24.28 -44.30 46.83
CA GLY A 22 23.49 -43.14 46.49
C GLY A 22 23.95 -41.79 47.05
N ILE A 23 23.69 -40.78 46.23
CA ILE A 23 23.36 -39.43 46.65
C ILE A 23 22.24 -38.98 45.76
N ALA A 24 21.07 -38.82 46.34
CA ALA A 24 19.93 -38.14 45.71
C ALA A 24 20.25 -36.64 45.59
N GLY A 25 20.74 -36.26 44.42
CA GLY A 25 20.86 -34.85 44.05
C GLY A 25 19.61 -34.40 43.31
N LEU A 26 18.75 -33.64 43.98
CA LEU A 26 17.66 -32.87 43.40
C LEU A 26 18.26 -31.89 42.40
N LEU A 27 18.25 -32.22 41.10
CA LEU A 27 18.44 -31.28 40.03
C LEU A 27 17.13 -30.53 39.83
N LEU A 28 17.00 -29.37 40.55
CA LEU A 28 16.07 -28.34 40.18
C LEU A 28 16.53 -27.84 38.80
N SER A 29 15.87 -28.35 37.76
CA SER A 29 15.91 -27.74 36.43
C SER A 29 15.26 -26.37 36.51
N ALA A 30 16.05 -25.32 36.74
CA ALA A 30 15.64 -23.96 36.55
C ALA A 30 15.40 -23.79 35.03
N SER A 31 14.14 -23.99 34.60
CA SER A 31 13.66 -23.51 33.31
C SER A 31 13.83 -21.99 33.34
N ALA A 32 14.94 -21.52 32.76
CA ALA A 32 15.08 -20.11 32.42
C ALA A 32 14.00 -19.82 31.40
N VAL A 33 12.84 -19.40 31.88
CA VAL A 33 11.89 -18.65 31.07
C VAL A 33 12.66 -17.42 30.64
N PHE A 34 13.10 -17.39 29.40
CA PHE A 34 13.46 -16.17 28.73
C PHE A 34 12.20 -15.32 28.69
N ALA A 35 11.93 -14.61 29.79
CA ALA A 35 11.09 -13.45 29.75
C ALA A 35 11.77 -12.48 28.80
N ALA A 36 11.19 -12.33 27.60
CA ALA A 36 11.52 -11.22 26.72
C ALA A 36 11.44 -9.97 27.59
N ASP A 37 12.56 -9.28 27.71
CA ASP A 37 12.71 -8.05 28.49
C ASP A 37 11.83 -6.98 27.82
N THR A 38 10.54 -6.98 28.15
CA THR A 38 9.66 -5.85 27.94
C THR A 38 10.22 -4.75 28.82
N LYS A 39 11.05 -3.89 28.27
CA LYS A 39 11.31 -2.56 28.82
C LYS A 39 9.98 -1.81 28.83
N GLY A 40 9.13 -2.16 29.80
CA GLY A 40 7.72 -1.87 29.82
C GLY A 40 7.43 -0.46 30.31
N GLY A 41 7.60 0.52 29.43
CA GLY A 41 6.76 1.70 29.50
C GLY A 41 5.42 1.44 28.81
N PRO A 42 4.34 2.21 29.09
CA PRO A 42 3.09 2.05 28.40
C PRO A 42 3.29 2.29 26.88
N ASP A 43 2.66 1.42 26.04
CA ASP A 43 2.76 1.46 24.60
C ASP A 43 2.38 2.85 24.04
N PRO A 44 3.25 3.53 23.28
CA PRO A 44 2.97 4.84 22.69
C PRO A 44 1.69 4.89 21.84
N ALA A 45 1.34 3.80 21.17
CA ALA A 45 0.11 3.70 20.39
C ALA A 45 -1.17 3.83 21.25
N GLN A 46 -1.07 3.54 22.54
CA GLN A 46 -2.18 3.61 23.50
C GLN A 46 -2.16 4.88 24.36
N PHE A 47 -1.20 5.81 24.15
CA PHE A 47 -1.14 7.05 24.91
C PHE A 47 -2.40 7.90 24.72
N GLN A 48 -2.91 8.40 25.83
CA GLN A 48 -4.06 9.32 25.91
C GLN A 48 -3.77 10.41 26.96
N GLY A 49 -4.65 11.40 27.02
CA GLY A 49 -4.54 12.50 27.99
C GLY A 49 -3.83 13.72 27.41
N ALA A 50 -3.78 14.80 28.21
CA ALA A 50 -3.26 16.11 27.78
C ALA A 50 -1.74 16.09 27.51
N ASP A 51 -1.00 15.20 28.14
CA ASP A 51 0.45 15.05 28.00
C ASP A 51 0.88 14.12 26.84
N ARG A 52 -0.08 13.52 26.12
CA ARG A 52 0.18 12.54 25.05
C ARG A 52 1.19 13.06 24.02
N MET A 53 0.95 14.24 23.48
CA MET A 53 1.81 14.83 22.43
C MET A 53 3.22 15.10 22.95
N GLN A 54 3.35 15.61 24.18
CA GLN A 54 4.66 15.87 24.79
C GLN A 54 5.44 14.56 24.95
N ARG A 55 4.82 13.51 25.48
CA ARG A 55 5.44 12.18 25.66
C ARG A 55 5.89 11.57 24.33
N LEU A 56 5.08 11.70 23.28
CA LEU A 56 5.45 11.24 21.94
C LEU A 56 6.67 12.00 21.41
N ILE A 57 6.68 13.34 21.51
CA ILE A 57 7.80 14.17 21.05
C ILE A 57 9.09 13.84 21.81
N GLU A 58 9.02 13.72 23.13
CA GLU A 58 10.19 13.39 23.96
C GLU A 58 10.74 11.99 23.65
N GLY A 59 9.84 11.01 23.46
CA GLY A 59 10.21 9.66 23.06
C GLY A 59 10.83 9.61 21.67
N ALA A 60 10.18 10.22 20.70
CA ALA A 60 10.66 10.28 19.32
C ALA A 60 12.03 10.96 19.18
N LYS A 61 12.28 12.04 19.95
CA LYS A 61 13.60 12.69 20.00
C LYS A 61 14.70 11.78 20.55
N ARG A 62 14.39 10.86 21.47
CA ARG A 62 15.37 9.85 21.95
C ARG A 62 15.61 8.78 20.87
N GLU A 63 14.58 8.42 20.12
CA GLU A 63 14.63 7.45 19.02
C GLU A 63 15.36 8.02 17.78
N LYS A 64 15.27 9.34 17.54
CA LYS A 64 15.96 10.13 16.50
C LYS A 64 15.49 9.88 15.07
N GLU A 65 14.92 8.76 14.76
CA GLU A 65 14.54 8.35 13.39
C GLU A 65 13.35 7.40 13.40
N LEU A 66 12.77 7.20 12.22
CA LEU A 66 11.84 6.11 11.93
C LEU A 66 12.04 5.61 10.49
N THR A 67 11.61 4.39 10.22
CA THR A 67 11.61 3.79 8.88
C THR A 67 10.20 3.67 8.34
N MET A 68 9.92 4.32 7.21
CA MET A 68 8.65 4.23 6.49
C MET A 68 8.78 3.35 5.25
N TYR A 69 7.95 2.32 5.14
CA TYR A 69 7.74 1.58 3.89
C TYR A 69 6.56 2.17 3.14
N THR A 70 6.78 2.64 1.92
CA THR A 70 5.74 3.34 1.16
C THR A 70 5.68 2.94 -0.30
N SER A 71 4.47 3.01 -0.89
CA SER A 71 4.27 2.93 -2.34
C SER A 71 4.13 4.30 -3.01
N ALA A 72 4.04 5.37 -2.23
CA ALA A 72 3.96 6.73 -2.76
C ALA A 72 5.26 7.16 -3.47
N PRO A 73 5.23 8.13 -4.39
CA PRO A 73 6.44 8.64 -5.03
C PRO A 73 7.43 9.19 -4.00
N VAL A 74 8.72 8.90 -4.22
CA VAL A 74 9.81 9.31 -3.32
C VAL A 74 9.85 10.81 -3.14
N ASP A 75 9.71 11.58 -4.22
CA ASP A 75 9.80 13.04 -4.18
C ASP A 75 8.72 13.65 -3.29
N ASP A 76 7.51 13.09 -3.32
CA ASP A 76 6.40 13.56 -2.49
C ASP A 76 6.64 13.22 -1.01
N MET A 77 7.07 11.99 -0.72
CA MET A 77 7.30 11.55 0.66
C MET A 77 8.56 12.18 1.26
N THR A 78 9.56 12.53 0.46
CA THR A 78 10.73 13.28 0.91
C THR A 78 10.35 14.68 1.42
N VAL A 79 9.44 15.38 0.73
CA VAL A 79 8.93 16.69 1.19
C VAL A 79 8.19 16.55 2.53
N ILE A 80 7.37 15.52 2.67
CA ILE A 80 6.62 15.26 3.92
C ILE A 80 7.57 14.87 5.05
N GLY A 81 8.53 13.97 4.79
CA GLY A 81 9.54 13.55 5.75
C GLY A 81 10.41 14.72 6.23
N ALA A 82 10.85 15.57 5.31
CA ALA A 82 11.62 16.77 5.65
C ALA A 82 10.83 17.78 6.50
N ALA A 83 9.52 17.91 6.26
CA ALA A 83 8.65 18.75 7.08
C ALA A 83 8.49 18.18 8.50
N PHE A 84 8.37 16.87 8.64
CA PHE A 84 8.34 16.19 9.92
C PHE A 84 9.67 16.35 10.68
N GLU A 85 10.79 16.12 10.02
CA GLU A 85 12.13 16.29 10.59
C GLU A 85 12.36 17.73 11.03
N LYS A 86 12.00 18.72 10.20
CA LYS A 86 12.08 20.15 10.56
C LYS A 86 11.27 20.48 11.82
N LYS A 87 10.08 19.88 11.96
CA LYS A 87 9.17 20.16 13.09
C LYS A 87 9.62 19.49 14.39
N TYR A 88 10.09 18.24 14.32
CA TYR A 88 10.29 17.40 15.50
C TYR A 88 11.75 17.01 15.75
N GLY A 89 12.65 17.22 14.77
CA GLY A 89 14.06 16.80 14.87
C GLY A 89 14.24 15.28 14.78
N VAL A 90 13.32 14.58 14.07
CA VAL A 90 13.33 13.12 13.92
C VAL A 90 13.38 12.78 12.42
N ALA A 91 14.40 12.05 12.01
CA ALA A 91 14.62 11.70 10.60
C ALA A 91 13.63 10.65 10.11
N VAL A 92 13.20 10.73 8.84
CA VAL A 92 12.35 9.72 8.20
C VAL A 92 13.14 8.98 7.13
N LYS A 93 13.46 7.72 7.39
CA LYS A 93 14.07 6.82 6.40
C LYS A 93 12.97 6.23 5.51
N ILE A 94 13.07 6.45 4.22
CA ILE A 94 12.06 6.04 3.25
C ILE A 94 12.58 4.84 2.47
N TRP A 95 11.85 3.71 2.53
CA TRP A 95 11.99 2.63 1.59
C TRP A 95 10.74 2.59 0.69
N ARG A 96 10.96 2.75 -0.62
CA ARG A 96 9.88 2.83 -1.61
C ARG A 96 9.87 1.64 -2.55
N ALA A 97 8.71 1.03 -2.72
CA ALA A 97 8.46 -0.01 -3.73
C ALA A 97 7.01 0.06 -4.25
N SER A 98 6.58 -0.86 -5.14
CA SER A 98 5.16 -1.03 -5.44
C SER A 98 4.41 -1.54 -4.20
N SER A 99 3.08 -1.37 -4.18
CA SER A 99 2.26 -1.78 -3.04
C SER A 99 2.41 -3.26 -2.71
N GLU A 100 2.41 -4.13 -3.72
CA GLU A 100 2.59 -5.59 -3.56
C GLU A 100 3.97 -5.91 -2.95
N LYS A 101 5.02 -5.18 -3.36
CA LYS A 101 6.38 -5.36 -2.81
C LYS A 101 6.49 -4.84 -1.38
N VAL A 102 5.78 -3.77 -1.03
CA VAL A 102 5.68 -3.29 0.36
C VAL A 102 5.05 -4.38 1.23
N LEU A 103 3.91 -4.93 0.81
CA LEU A 103 3.24 -6.05 1.49
C LEU A 103 4.14 -7.27 1.61
N GLN A 104 4.70 -7.76 0.49
CA GLN A 104 5.56 -8.94 0.46
C GLN A 104 6.78 -8.81 1.37
N ARG A 105 7.41 -7.62 1.39
CA ARG A 105 8.56 -7.36 2.25
C ARG A 105 8.16 -7.40 3.72
N GLY A 106 7.09 -6.70 4.10
CA GLY A 106 6.58 -6.72 5.48
C GLY A 106 6.29 -8.14 5.99
N ILE A 107 5.59 -8.95 5.19
CA ILE A 107 5.29 -10.35 5.52
C ILE A 107 6.58 -11.19 5.63
N THR A 108 7.50 -11.04 4.68
CA THR A 108 8.75 -11.84 4.65
C THR A 108 9.64 -11.52 5.85
N GLU A 109 9.78 -10.24 6.18
CA GLU A 109 10.54 -9.80 7.36
C GLU A 109 9.91 -10.32 8.65
N ALA A 110 8.59 -10.19 8.80
CA ALA A 110 7.88 -10.70 9.99
C ALA A 110 8.04 -12.20 10.16
N ARG A 111 7.92 -12.99 9.08
CA ARG A 111 8.12 -14.46 9.10
C ARG A 111 9.55 -14.86 9.46
N SER A 112 10.52 -14.00 9.18
CA SER A 112 11.94 -14.21 9.57
C SER A 112 12.30 -13.58 10.92
N GLY A 113 11.31 -13.05 11.66
CA GLY A 113 11.50 -12.41 12.96
C GLY A 113 12.17 -11.04 12.90
N ARG A 114 12.24 -10.41 11.71
CA ARG A 114 12.75 -9.06 11.49
C ARG A 114 11.59 -8.08 11.35
N PHE A 115 11.76 -6.89 11.88
CA PHE A 115 10.74 -5.84 11.89
C PHE A 115 11.44 -4.50 11.63
N GLU A 116 11.70 -4.23 10.35
CA GLU A 116 12.47 -3.05 9.91
C GLU A 116 11.58 -1.81 9.74
N ALA A 117 10.30 -2.03 9.36
CA ALA A 117 9.35 -0.93 9.19
C ALA A 117 8.77 -0.48 10.53
N ASP A 118 8.77 0.81 10.78
CA ASP A 118 8.02 1.44 11.86
C ASP A 118 6.61 1.83 11.40
N VAL A 119 6.49 2.26 10.14
CA VAL A 119 5.24 2.72 9.53
C VAL A 119 5.09 2.14 8.12
N PHE A 120 3.89 1.69 7.78
CA PHE A 120 3.48 1.34 6.42
C PHE A 120 2.58 2.44 5.84
N ASP A 121 2.83 2.83 4.60
CA ASP A 121 2.02 3.77 3.82
C ASP A 121 1.83 3.19 2.41
N THR A 122 0.67 2.56 2.14
CA THR A 122 0.41 1.92 0.86
C THR A 122 -1.09 1.87 0.54
N ASN A 123 -1.47 1.23 -0.57
CA ASN A 123 -2.87 1.15 -0.97
C ASN A 123 -3.72 0.34 0.01
N GLY A 124 -5.01 0.61 0.03
CA GLY A 124 -5.95 0.01 0.97
C GLY A 124 -5.99 -1.52 0.98
N PRO A 125 -6.04 -2.23 -0.17
CA PRO A 125 -6.03 -3.69 -0.16
C PRO A 125 -4.78 -4.28 0.48
N GLU A 126 -3.59 -3.71 0.23
CA GLU A 126 -2.35 -4.17 0.86
C GLU A 126 -2.27 -3.79 2.35
N MET A 127 -2.82 -2.63 2.74
CA MET A 127 -2.96 -2.28 4.16
C MET A 127 -3.91 -3.24 4.88
N GLU A 128 -5.00 -3.62 4.24
CA GLU A 128 -5.93 -4.63 4.76
C GLU A 128 -5.27 -6.01 4.90
N ALA A 129 -4.44 -6.40 3.93
CA ALA A 129 -3.66 -7.62 4.01
C ALA A 129 -2.64 -7.58 5.17
N LEU A 130 -1.93 -6.46 5.37
CA LEU A 130 -1.04 -6.25 6.53
C LEU A 130 -1.81 -6.36 7.86
N HIS A 131 -3.04 -5.83 7.93
CA HIS A 131 -3.93 -5.99 9.08
C HIS A 131 -4.25 -7.46 9.34
N ARG A 132 -4.71 -8.21 8.33
CA ARG A 132 -5.05 -9.64 8.44
C ARG A 132 -3.85 -10.52 8.83
N GLU A 133 -2.66 -10.16 8.36
CA GLU A 133 -1.38 -10.79 8.78
C GLU A 133 -0.92 -10.34 10.18
N LYS A 134 -1.69 -9.48 10.87
CA LYS A 134 -1.42 -8.96 12.21
C LYS A 134 -0.08 -8.19 12.30
N LEU A 135 0.27 -7.48 11.26
CA LEU A 135 1.49 -6.68 11.18
C LEU A 135 1.30 -5.23 11.60
N LEU A 136 0.05 -4.79 11.77
CA LEU A 136 -0.31 -3.44 12.20
C LEU A 136 -0.87 -3.44 13.62
N GLN A 137 -0.96 -2.26 14.22
CA GLN A 137 -1.58 -2.05 15.52
C GLN A 137 -2.54 -0.85 15.51
N GLU A 138 -3.56 -0.89 16.36
CA GLU A 138 -4.45 0.24 16.59
C GLU A 138 -3.71 1.38 17.29
N VAL A 139 -3.88 2.60 16.77
CA VAL A 139 -3.34 3.82 17.38
C VAL A 139 -4.50 4.66 17.91
N LYS A 140 -4.50 4.91 19.21
CA LYS A 140 -5.45 5.85 19.84
C LYS A 140 -4.97 7.28 19.61
N SER A 141 -5.58 7.94 18.64
CA SER A 141 -5.20 9.29 18.26
C SER A 141 -6.39 10.24 18.23
N PRO A 142 -6.26 11.43 18.85
CA PRO A 142 -7.31 12.46 18.79
C PRO A 142 -7.48 13.04 17.38
N VAL A 143 -6.46 12.97 16.50
CA VAL A 143 -6.51 13.52 15.14
C VAL A 143 -7.54 12.81 14.25
N LEU A 144 -7.93 11.58 14.60
CA LEU A 144 -8.95 10.83 13.86
C LEU A 144 -10.31 11.55 13.84
N ALA A 145 -10.60 12.39 14.83
CA ALA A 145 -11.84 13.18 14.88
C ALA A 145 -11.96 14.19 13.73
N ASP A 146 -10.84 14.57 13.12
CA ASP A 146 -10.79 15.55 12.02
C ASP A 146 -10.85 14.92 10.63
N LEU A 147 -10.90 13.59 10.56
CA LEU A 147 -10.94 12.86 9.28
C LEU A 147 -12.38 12.56 8.83
N ASN A 148 -12.54 12.40 7.52
CA ASN A 148 -13.75 11.85 6.95
C ASN A 148 -14.03 10.47 7.58
N PRO A 149 -15.25 10.19 8.08
CA PRO A 149 -15.58 8.88 8.66
C PRO A 149 -15.25 7.68 7.76
N LEU A 150 -15.34 7.82 6.44
CA LEU A 150 -14.98 6.78 5.48
C LEU A 150 -13.46 6.46 5.45
N ALA A 151 -12.62 7.34 6.03
CA ALA A 151 -11.20 7.09 6.15
C ALA A 151 -10.84 6.13 7.30
N ILE A 152 -11.78 5.88 8.22
CA ILE A 152 -11.55 5.16 9.48
C ILE A 152 -12.26 3.81 9.40
N LEU A 153 -11.48 2.73 9.35
CA LEU A 153 -12.01 1.37 9.36
C LEU A 153 -12.37 0.91 10.79
N PRO A 154 -13.27 -0.06 10.96
CA PRO A 154 -13.68 -0.53 12.28
C PRO A 154 -12.53 -1.02 13.17
N HIS A 155 -11.53 -1.70 12.59
CA HIS A 155 -10.36 -2.23 13.32
C HIS A 155 -9.32 -1.16 13.69
N ARG A 156 -9.30 0.03 13.05
CA ARG A 156 -8.41 1.17 13.31
C ARG A 156 -6.90 0.87 13.31
N GLU A 157 -6.48 -0.26 12.76
CA GLU A 157 -5.06 -0.61 12.67
C GLU A 157 -4.37 0.10 11.50
N TRP A 158 -5.15 0.58 10.52
CA TRP A 158 -4.71 1.55 9.54
C TRP A 158 -5.83 2.56 9.22
N ILE A 159 -5.44 3.74 8.78
CA ILE A 159 -6.33 4.86 8.50
C ILE A 159 -6.01 5.37 7.10
N SER A 160 -7.03 5.69 6.30
CA SER A 160 -6.79 6.33 5.00
C SER A 160 -6.26 7.75 5.21
N SER A 161 -5.05 8.00 4.74
CA SER A 161 -4.41 9.34 4.81
C SER A 161 -4.77 10.20 3.59
N ARG A 162 -5.04 9.54 2.45
CA ARG A 162 -5.40 10.17 1.18
C ARG A 162 -6.17 9.20 0.28
N LEU A 163 -6.74 9.73 -0.80
CA LEU A 163 -7.39 8.95 -1.85
C LEU A 163 -6.52 9.00 -3.12
N ASN A 164 -6.37 7.86 -3.76
CA ASN A 164 -5.94 7.75 -5.14
C ASN A 164 -7.20 7.67 -6.01
N ILE A 165 -7.43 8.69 -6.84
CA ILE A 165 -8.58 8.72 -7.72
C ILE A 165 -8.11 8.34 -9.13
N PHE A 166 -8.69 7.28 -9.67
CA PHE A 166 -8.42 6.85 -11.03
C PHE A 166 -9.19 7.73 -12.00
N VAL A 167 -8.45 8.32 -12.93
CA VAL A 167 -8.99 9.15 -14.00
C VAL A 167 -8.42 8.71 -15.34
N ALA A 168 -9.11 9.05 -16.43
CA ALA A 168 -8.52 8.98 -17.74
C ALA A 168 -7.67 10.23 -18.00
N ALA A 169 -6.52 10.06 -18.70
CA ALA A 169 -5.68 11.18 -19.09
C ALA A 169 -5.35 11.11 -20.58
N TYR A 170 -5.19 12.27 -21.19
CA TYR A 170 -4.92 12.38 -22.61
C TYR A 170 -3.85 13.42 -22.93
N ASN A 171 -3.16 13.22 -24.06
CA ASN A 171 -2.22 14.22 -24.56
C ASN A 171 -2.99 15.32 -25.30
N THR A 172 -2.89 16.55 -24.82
CA THR A 172 -3.66 17.70 -25.31
C THR A 172 -3.22 18.19 -26.71
N LYS A 173 -2.04 17.76 -27.19
CA LYS A 173 -1.58 18.03 -28.57
C LYS A 173 -2.11 17.01 -29.58
N LEU A 174 -2.49 15.80 -29.11
CA LEU A 174 -2.93 14.71 -29.97
C LEU A 174 -4.44 14.52 -30.02
N ILE A 175 -5.13 14.89 -28.93
CA ILE A 175 -6.58 14.72 -28.78
C ILE A 175 -7.17 16.03 -28.29
N LYS A 176 -8.22 16.52 -28.96
CA LYS A 176 -8.97 17.69 -28.53
C LYS A 176 -10.00 17.32 -27.47
N LYS A 177 -10.29 18.24 -26.56
CA LYS A 177 -11.23 18.00 -25.44
C LYS A 177 -12.62 17.56 -25.92
N GLU A 178 -13.08 18.09 -27.05
CA GLU A 178 -14.40 17.80 -27.63
C GLU A 178 -14.48 16.38 -28.21
N GLU A 179 -13.33 15.74 -28.41
CA GLU A 179 -13.21 14.40 -28.98
C GLU A 179 -13.19 13.29 -27.93
N LEU A 180 -13.09 13.66 -26.64
CA LEU A 180 -12.95 12.70 -25.53
C LEU A 180 -14.16 11.79 -25.40
N PRO A 181 -13.98 10.52 -25.03
CA PRO A 181 -15.07 9.61 -24.75
C PRO A 181 -15.80 10.09 -23.49
N LYS A 182 -17.13 10.13 -23.54
CA LYS A 182 -17.97 10.49 -22.40
C LYS A 182 -18.32 9.29 -21.53
N THR A 183 -18.45 8.14 -22.15
CA THR A 183 -18.79 6.85 -21.54
C THR A 183 -17.79 5.78 -21.96
N TYR A 184 -17.77 4.65 -21.26
CA TYR A 184 -16.94 3.50 -21.65
C TYR A 184 -17.39 2.89 -22.98
N GLN A 185 -18.67 3.02 -23.38
CA GLN A 185 -19.18 2.59 -24.69
C GLN A 185 -18.54 3.38 -25.84
N ASP A 186 -18.22 4.65 -25.62
CA ASP A 186 -17.58 5.48 -26.65
C ASP A 186 -16.18 4.99 -27.03
N LEU A 187 -15.56 4.17 -26.15
CA LEU A 187 -14.28 3.52 -26.41
C LEU A 187 -14.37 2.40 -27.45
N LEU A 188 -15.56 1.96 -27.85
CA LEU A 188 -15.76 1.02 -28.98
C LEU A 188 -15.52 1.67 -30.33
N ASN A 189 -15.51 3.00 -30.42
CA ASN A 189 -15.27 3.70 -31.67
C ASN A 189 -13.86 3.37 -32.21
N PRO A 190 -13.73 2.92 -33.51
CA PRO A 190 -12.44 2.56 -34.08
C PRO A 190 -11.41 3.70 -34.14
N ARG A 191 -11.82 4.96 -33.93
CA ARG A 191 -10.90 6.09 -33.82
C ARG A 191 -9.87 5.93 -32.72
N TRP A 192 -10.15 5.08 -31.70
CA TRP A 192 -9.28 4.78 -30.56
C TRP A 192 -8.27 3.68 -30.83
N LYS A 193 -8.30 3.07 -32.01
CA LYS A 193 -7.39 1.98 -32.38
C LYS A 193 -5.92 2.40 -32.22
N GLY A 194 -5.19 1.63 -31.37
CA GLY A 194 -3.79 1.88 -31.06
C GLY A 194 -3.51 3.12 -30.20
N LYS A 195 -4.55 3.75 -29.63
CA LYS A 195 -4.40 4.97 -28.81
C LYS A 195 -4.62 4.77 -27.31
N LEU A 196 -5.14 3.61 -26.92
CA LEU A 196 -5.51 3.33 -25.54
C LEU A 196 -4.34 2.77 -24.75
N GLY A 197 -4.17 3.24 -23.52
CA GLY A 197 -3.24 2.70 -22.54
C GLY A 197 -3.89 2.42 -21.19
N ILE A 198 -3.34 1.47 -20.44
CA ILE A 198 -3.83 1.08 -19.13
C ILE A 198 -2.67 0.58 -18.25
N GLU A 199 -2.83 0.68 -16.95
CA GLU A 199 -1.86 0.15 -15.99
C GLU A 199 -2.05 -1.35 -15.78
N ALA A 200 -0.96 -2.08 -15.54
CA ALA A 200 -0.93 -3.55 -15.51
C ALA A 200 -1.61 -4.17 -14.28
N ALA A 201 -1.71 -3.46 -13.15
CA ALA A 201 -2.16 -4.00 -11.87
C ALA A 201 -3.46 -3.35 -11.35
N ASP A 202 -4.34 -2.86 -12.25
CA ASP A 202 -5.56 -2.14 -11.90
C ASP A 202 -6.83 -3.02 -11.88
N ALA A 203 -6.69 -4.27 -11.42
CA ALA A 203 -7.82 -5.20 -11.29
C ALA A 203 -8.92 -4.68 -10.33
N ASP A 204 -8.55 -3.89 -9.32
CA ASP A 204 -9.47 -3.26 -8.40
C ASP A 204 -10.27 -2.12 -9.06
N TRP A 205 -9.64 -1.25 -9.86
CA TRP A 205 -10.33 -0.28 -10.68
C TRP A 205 -11.29 -0.98 -11.66
N PHE A 206 -10.81 -2.02 -12.33
CA PHE A 206 -11.59 -2.80 -13.27
C PHE A 206 -12.83 -3.40 -12.61
N SER A 207 -12.68 -3.99 -11.42
CA SER A 207 -13.80 -4.52 -10.64
C SER A 207 -14.83 -3.44 -10.30
N GLY A 208 -14.35 -2.25 -9.94
CA GLY A 208 -15.20 -1.10 -9.62
C GLY A 208 -16.04 -0.65 -10.82
N ILE A 209 -15.43 -0.48 -12.00
CA ILE A 209 -16.13 -0.07 -13.22
C ILE A 209 -17.08 -1.18 -13.71
N VAL A 210 -16.61 -2.43 -13.76
CA VAL A 210 -17.45 -3.57 -14.14
C VAL A 210 -18.66 -3.72 -13.21
N GLY A 211 -18.45 -3.52 -11.90
CA GLY A 211 -19.55 -3.53 -10.92
C GLY A 211 -20.60 -2.44 -11.16
N ILE A 212 -20.17 -1.23 -11.56
CA ILE A 212 -21.11 -0.13 -11.89
C ILE A 212 -21.89 -0.44 -13.18
N LEU A 213 -21.23 -1.01 -14.18
CA LEU A 213 -21.84 -1.33 -15.49
C LEU A 213 -22.69 -2.61 -15.46
N GLY A 214 -22.64 -3.36 -14.36
CA GLY A 214 -23.15 -4.72 -14.26
C GLY A 214 -22.13 -5.75 -14.79
N GLU A 215 -21.86 -6.80 -14.01
CA GLU A 215 -20.71 -7.69 -14.25
C GLU A 215 -20.69 -8.25 -15.67
N ALA A 216 -21.78 -8.86 -16.12
CA ALA A 216 -21.82 -9.48 -17.46
C ALA A 216 -21.63 -8.44 -18.60
N ALA A 217 -22.33 -7.29 -18.50
CA ALA A 217 -22.26 -6.23 -19.50
C ALA A 217 -20.89 -5.54 -19.50
N GLY A 218 -20.33 -5.24 -18.32
CA GLY A 218 -19.01 -4.63 -18.17
C GLY A 218 -17.90 -5.51 -18.71
N LEU A 219 -17.89 -6.79 -18.36
CA LEU A 219 -16.90 -7.75 -18.88
C LEU A 219 -16.96 -7.88 -20.40
N LYS A 220 -18.19 -7.94 -20.95
CA LYS A 220 -18.36 -7.96 -22.42
C LYS A 220 -17.82 -6.70 -23.06
N LEU A 221 -18.16 -5.54 -22.52
CA LEU A 221 -17.73 -4.24 -23.03
C LEU A 221 -16.21 -4.13 -23.11
N PHE A 222 -15.49 -4.49 -22.04
CA PHE A 222 -14.02 -4.43 -22.07
C PHE A 222 -13.39 -5.42 -23.04
N ARG A 223 -13.95 -6.64 -23.21
CA ARG A 223 -13.52 -7.56 -24.27
C ARG A 223 -13.68 -6.93 -25.65
N ASP A 224 -14.83 -6.31 -25.91
CA ASP A 224 -15.13 -5.68 -27.19
C ASP A 224 -14.21 -4.47 -27.47
N ILE A 225 -13.93 -3.64 -26.44
CA ILE A 225 -12.99 -2.50 -26.55
C ILE A 225 -11.59 -3.00 -26.93
N VAL A 226 -11.08 -4.01 -26.23
CA VAL A 226 -9.73 -4.55 -26.49
C VAL A 226 -9.67 -5.23 -27.85
N ALA A 227 -10.70 -6.00 -28.23
CA ALA A 227 -10.76 -6.65 -29.53
C ALA A 227 -10.81 -5.64 -30.69
N THR A 228 -11.54 -4.53 -30.52
CA THR A 228 -11.73 -3.51 -31.57
C THR A 228 -10.51 -2.61 -31.71
N ASN A 229 -9.95 -2.14 -30.59
CA ASN A 229 -8.99 -1.04 -30.59
C ASN A 229 -7.57 -1.44 -30.12
N GLY A 230 -7.44 -2.60 -29.46
CA GLY A 230 -6.23 -2.93 -28.75
C GLY A 230 -6.07 -2.05 -27.50
N ILE A 231 -5.15 -2.43 -26.64
CA ILE A 231 -4.78 -1.62 -25.47
C ILE A 231 -3.30 -1.84 -25.17
N SER A 232 -2.59 -0.75 -24.88
CA SER A 232 -1.18 -0.79 -24.49
C SER A 232 -1.07 -0.88 -22.97
N VAL A 233 -0.54 -1.97 -22.45
CA VAL A 233 -0.36 -2.19 -21.02
C VAL A 233 1.00 -1.67 -20.57
N ARG A 234 1.02 -0.90 -19.49
CA ARG A 234 2.24 -0.35 -18.89
C ARG A 234 2.26 -0.60 -17.39
N SER A 235 3.42 -0.92 -16.85
CA SER A 235 3.58 -1.19 -15.42
C SER A 235 4.02 0.07 -14.67
N GLY A 236 3.17 0.58 -13.81
CA GLY A 236 3.37 1.76 -12.97
C GLY A 236 2.64 3.01 -13.47
N HIS A 237 1.74 3.55 -12.64
CA HIS A 237 0.96 4.76 -12.95
C HIS A 237 1.82 5.97 -13.32
N THR A 238 2.96 6.16 -12.64
CA THR A 238 3.90 7.25 -12.97
C THR A 238 4.44 7.12 -14.39
N LEU A 239 4.83 5.90 -14.78
CA LEU A 239 5.29 5.64 -16.14
C LEU A 239 4.18 5.90 -17.15
N LEU A 240 3.00 5.32 -16.95
CA LEU A 240 1.86 5.50 -17.84
C LEU A 240 1.50 6.98 -18.02
N THR A 241 1.47 7.76 -16.93
CA THR A 241 1.19 9.21 -16.99
C THR A 241 2.26 9.97 -17.79
N ASN A 242 3.54 9.63 -17.60
CA ASN A 242 4.63 10.22 -18.38
C ASN A 242 4.53 9.88 -19.89
N LEU A 243 4.11 8.65 -20.22
CA LEU A 243 3.88 8.24 -21.61
C LEU A 243 2.70 8.97 -22.26
N VAL A 244 1.69 9.36 -21.47
CA VAL A 244 0.63 10.26 -21.95
C VAL A 244 1.20 11.65 -22.23
N ALA A 245 1.98 12.21 -21.32
CA ALA A 245 2.58 13.52 -21.48
C ALA A 245 3.54 13.58 -22.70
N SER A 246 4.30 12.52 -22.96
CA SER A 246 5.17 12.42 -24.14
C SER A 246 4.42 12.20 -25.45
N GLY A 247 3.17 11.70 -25.40
CA GLY A 247 2.36 11.36 -26.56
C GLY A 247 2.54 9.92 -27.07
N GLU A 248 3.37 9.10 -26.43
CA GLU A 248 3.51 7.68 -26.77
C GLU A 248 2.21 6.91 -26.51
N VAL A 249 1.48 7.26 -25.45
CA VAL A 249 0.12 6.80 -25.16
C VAL A 249 -0.82 7.98 -25.29
N PRO A 250 -1.61 8.10 -26.39
CA PRO A 250 -2.48 9.27 -26.57
C PRO A 250 -3.57 9.42 -25.50
N LEU A 251 -4.15 8.30 -25.03
CA LEU A 251 -5.21 8.25 -24.04
C LEU A 251 -4.97 7.08 -23.08
N ALA A 252 -4.73 7.35 -21.80
CA ALA A 252 -4.68 6.35 -20.74
C ALA A 252 -6.02 6.29 -19.99
N LEU A 253 -6.47 5.07 -19.66
CA LEU A 253 -7.74 4.85 -18.95
C LEU A 253 -7.58 4.90 -17.44
N THR A 254 -6.39 4.58 -16.92
CA THR A 254 -6.11 4.48 -15.48
C THR A 254 -4.82 5.19 -15.12
N VAL A 255 -4.92 6.46 -14.77
CA VAL A 255 -3.83 7.20 -14.09
C VAL A 255 -4.36 7.76 -12.79
N TYR A 256 -3.49 8.09 -11.87
CA TYR A 256 -3.91 8.85 -10.69
C TYR A 256 -4.00 10.33 -11.00
N ASN A 257 -5.11 10.95 -10.58
CA ASN A 257 -5.40 12.36 -10.78
C ASN A 257 -4.22 13.26 -10.36
N TYR A 258 -3.64 13.03 -9.19
CA TYR A 258 -2.55 13.87 -8.67
C TYR A 258 -1.33 13.89 -9.60
N LYS A 259 -1.00 12.74 -10.21
CA LYS A 259 0.17 12.66 -11.10
C LYS A 259 -0.07 13.38 -12.43
N ALA A 260 -1.28 13.26 -12.97
CA ALA A 260 -1.68 14.01 -14.16
C ALA A 260 -1.68 15.53 -13.89
N GLU A 261 -2.21 15.94 -12.73
CA GLU A 261 -2.24 17.36 -12.33
C GLU A 261 -0.83 17.93 -12.11
N GLN A 262 0.07 17.19 -11.44
CA GLN A 262 1.47 17.58 -11.28
C GLN A 262 2.15 17.84 -12.63
N LEU A 263 1.98 16.95 -13.61
CA LEU A 263 2.57 17.14 -14.93
C LEU A 263 1.95 18.31 -15.68
N LYS A 264 0.63 18.46 -15.59
CA LYS A 264 -0.09 19.61 -16.18
C LYS A 264 0.39 20.93 -15.58
N ASN A 265 0.49 21.03 -14.26
CA ASN A 265 0.97 22.21 -13.55
C ASN A 265 2.44 22.54 -13.90
N ASN A 266 3.23 21.54 -14.27
CA ASN A 266 4.59 21.71 -14.78
C ASN A 266 4.67 22.00 -16.29
N GLY A 267 3.53 22.26 -16.95
CA GLY A 267 3.46 22.67 -18.36
C GLY A 267 3.54 21.50 -19.37
N ALA A 268 3.42 20.25 -18.91
CA ALA A 268 3.35 19.12 -19.84
C ALA A 268 2.02 19.13 -20.64
N PRO A 269 2.00 18.65 -21.91
CA PRO A 269 0.80 18.62 -22.73
C PRO A 269 -0.12 17.44 -22.33
N ILE A 270 -0.60 17.45 -21.11
CA ILE A 270 -1.49 16.44 -20.54
C ILE A 270 -2.66 17.12 -19.83
N ASP A 271 -3.83 16.52 -19.92
CA ASP A 271 -4.97 16.84 -19.05
C ASP A 271 -5.72 15.55 -18.73
N TRP A 272 -6.63 15.60 -17.78
CA TRP A 272 -7.38 14.45 -17.30
C TRP A 272 -8.88 14.72 -17.25
N PHE A 273 -9.66 13.67 -17.25
CA PHE A 273 -11.12 13.71 -17.18
C PHE A 273 -11.68 12.42 -16.60
N VAL A 274 -12.96 12.45 -16.24
CA VAL A 274 -13.69 11.28 -15.76
C VAL A 274 -14.57 10.73 -16.88
N ILE A 275 -14.43 9.44 -17.14
CA ILE A 275 -15.36 8.71 -18.01
C ILE A 275 -16.58 8.32 -17.15
N ALA A 276 -17.79 8.73 -17.58
CA ALA A 276 -19.01 8.43 -16.83
C ALA A 276 -19.22 6.91 -16.67
N PRO A 277 -19.88 6.47 -15.56
CA PRO A 277 -20.69 7.30 -14.67
C PRO A 277 -19.93 7.86 -13.44
N ALA A 278 -18.75 7.37 -13.09
CA ALA A 278 -18.02 7.82 -11.91
C ALA A 278 -16.52 7.51 -12.03
N ALA A 279 -15.70 8.24 -11.29
CA ALA A 279 -14.32 7.87 -11.02
C ALA A 279 -14.24 6.86 -9.87
N ILE A 280 -13.28 5.95 -9.96
CA ILE A 280 -12.98 5.02 -8.86
C ILE A 280 -12.01 5.70 -7.90
N ALA A 281 -12.32 5.65 -6.61
CA ALA A 281 -11.49 6.17 -5.54
C ALA A 281 -11.00 5.02 -4.65
N ARG A 282 -9.69 4.90 -4.52
CA ARG A 282 -9.01 3.92 -3.68
C ARG A 282 -8.35 4.60 -2.49
N ALA A 283 -8.57 4.08 -1.28
CA ALA A 283 -7.86 4.52 -0.10
C ALA A 283 -6.37 4.23 -0.23
N ASN A 284 -5.55 5.17 0.21
CA ASN A 284 -4.15 4.95 0.52
C ASN A 284 -4.00 5.18 2.03
N GLY A 285 -3.53 4.15 2.73
CA GLY A 285 -3.56 4.10 4.18
C GLY A 285 -2.19 4.28 4.82
N ILE A 286 -2.21 4.74 6.06
CA ILE A 286 -1.06 4.72 6.96
C ILE A 286 -1.38 3.84 8.17
N GLY A 287 -0.41 3.03 8.60
CA GLY A 287 -0.51 2.18 9.79
C GLY A 287 0.83 2.07 10.50
N VAL A 288 0.78 2.00 11.82
CA VAL A 288 1.97 1.74 12.65
C VAL A 288 2.21 0.25 12.70
N ALA A 289 3.45 -0.17 12.47
CA ALA A 289 3.83 -1.58 12.59
C ALA A 289 3.55 -2.10 14.01
N ARG A 290 3.20 -3.39 14.13
CA ARG A 290 2.91 -3.99 15.45
C ARG A 290 4.13 -4.06 16.38
N ARG A 291 5.33 -4.10 15.82
CA ARG A 291 6.61 -4.15 16.56
C ARG A 291 7.58 -3.13 15.95
N PRO A 292 7.30 -1.84 16.07
CA PRO A 292 8.18 -0.83 15.54
C PRO A 292 9.46 -0.73 16.38
N ALA A 293 10.60 -0.51 15.75
CA ALA A 293 11.85 -0.23 16.46
C ALA A 293 11.82 1.14 17.15
N HIS A 294 11.05 2.09 16.57
CA HIS A 294 10.94 3.48 17.01
C HIS A 294 9.47 3.83 17.30
N PRO A 295 8.87 3.28 18.39
CA PRO A 295 7.43 3.35 18.61
C PRO A 295 6.87 4.76 18.83
N HIS A 296 7.62 5.65 19.49
CA HIS A 296 7.17 7.03 19.67
C HIS A 296 7.24 7.82 18.37
N ALA A 297 8.32 7.68 17.61
CA ALA A 297 8.49 8.33 16.30
C ALA A 297 7.43 7.83 15.30
N ALA A 298 7.13 6.52 15.30
CA ALA A 298 6.10 5.93 14.45
C ALA A 298 4.71 6.51 14.73
N VAL A 299 4.30 6.58 16.00
CA VAL A 299 2.99 7.14 16.38
C VAL A 299 2.94 8.65 16.14
N LEU A 300 4.03 9.37 16.42
CA LEU A 300 4.12 10.81 16.15
C LEU A 300 4.01 11.09 14.63
N PHE A 301 4.66 10.27 13.80
CA PHE A 301 4.58 10.39 12.34
C PHE A 301 3.18 10.02 11.81
N PHE A 302 2.54 8.99 12.37
CA PHE A 302 1.16 8.65 12.07
C PHE A 302 0.22 9.84 12.33
N ASP A 303 0.32 10.47 13.50
CA ASP A 303 -0.46 11.67 13.84
C ASP A 303 -0.17 12.82 12.86
N PHE A 304 1.11 13.06 12.54
CA PHE A 304 1.53 14.09 11.60
C PHE A 304 0.94 13.87 10.20
N MET A 305 0.97 12.64 9.68
CA MET A 305 0.40 12.31 8.37
C MET A 305 -1.11 12.54 8.30
N LEU A 306 -1.81 12.36 9.42
CA LEU A 306 -3.26 12.53 9.51
C LEU A 306 -3.69 13.93 9.97
N SER A 307 -2.74 14.84 10.20
CA SER A 307 -2.99 16.23 10.60
C SER A 307 -2.22 17.22 9.74
N ASP A 308 -1.04 17.67 10.15
CA ASP A 308 -0.27 18.73 9.46
C ASP A 308 0.12 18.35 8.02
N ALA A 309 0.40 17.07 7.75
CA ALA A 309 0.74 16.61 6.41
C ALA A 309 -0.44 16.64 5.43
N GLN A 310 -1.68 16.79 5.91
CA GLN A 310 -2.86 16.86 5.03
C GLN A 310 -2.79 18.08 4.10
N ASP A 311 -2.34 19.23 4.59
CA ASP A 311 -2.10 20.42 3.77
C ASP A 311 -0.91 20.24 2.81
N LEU A 312 0.12 19.50 3.23
CA LEU A 312 1.26 19.18 2.36
C LEU A 312 0.84 18.21 1.25
N LEU A 313 0.01 17.23 1.56
CA LEU A 313 -0.58 16.34 0.56
C LEU A 313 -1.40 17.11 -0.47
N LEU A 314 -2.24 18.05 -0.02
CA LEU A 314 -3.01 18.93 -0.93
C LEU A 314 -2.09 19.72 -1.86
N LYS A 315 -1.03 20.35 -1.31
CA LYS A 315 -0.04 21.11 -2.10
C LYS A 315 0.74 20.24 -3.10
N ARG A 316 0.68 18.93 -2.96
CA ARG A 316 1.25 17.92 -3.87
C ARG A 316 0.17 17.29 -4.75
N ASP A 317 -0.98 17.93 -4.91
CA ASP A 317 -2.13 17.52 -5.73
C ASP A 317 -2.81 16.20 -5.30
N PHE A 318 -2.45 15.66 -4.12
CA PHE A 318 -3.18 14.53 -3.54
C PHE A 318 -4.55 14.95 -3.01
N VAL A 319 -5.40 13.97 -2.75
CA VAL A 319 -6.72 14.15 -2.14
C VAL A 319 -6.66 13.74 -0.67
N PRO A 320 -6.48 14.68 0.27
CA PRO A 320 -6.42 14.39 1.71
C PRO A 320 -7.74 13.85 2.23
N THR A 321 -7.70 13.13 3.35
CA THR A 321 -8.91 12.62 4.04
C THR A 321 -9.39 13.52 5.17
N SER A 322 -8.71 14.60 5.46
CA SER A 322 -9.16 15.63 6.42
C SER A 322 -10.47 16.25 5.95
N LYS A 323 -11.51 16.25 6.80
CA LYS A 323 -12.78 16.95 6.53
C LYS A 323 -12.67 18.48 6.60
N LYS A 324 -11.51 19.01 7.01
CA LYS A 324 -11.21 20.44 7.04
C LYS A 324 -10.71 20.95 5.68
N ILE A 325 -10.41 20.05 4.74
CA ILE A 325 -9.84 20.38 3.43
C ILE A 325 -10.84 20.03 2.35
N GLU A 326 -11.24 21.03 1.58
CA GLU A 326 -12.04 20.83 0.37
C GLU A 326 -11.16 20.79 -0.87
N THR A 327 -11.48 19.88 -1.80
CA THR A 327 -10.84 19.77 -3.10
C THR A 327 -11.88 19.81 -4.20
N PRO A 328 -11.54 20.24 -5.43
CA PRO A 328 -12.46 20.18 -6.57
C PRO A 328 -12.98 18.75 -6.85
N LEU A 329 -12.23 17.75 -6.44
CA LEU A 329 -12.58 16.33 -6.60
C LEU A 329 -13.74 15.89 -5.70
N ASN A 330 -14.07 16.64 -4.65
CA ASN A 330 -15.26 16.41 -3.83
C ASN A 330 -16.58 16.60 -4.62
N LYS A 331 -16.52 17.30 -5.77
CA LYS A 331 -17.65 17.55 -6.66
C LYS A 331 -17.83 16.51 -7.78
N ILE A 332 -16.89 15.57 -7.90
CA ILE A 332 -16.91 14.52 -8.92
C ILE A 332 -17.65 13.30 -8.35
N PRO A 333 -18.51 12.63 -9.13
CA PRO A 333 -19.08 11.35 -8.71
C PRO A 333 -17.96 10.34 -8.47
N LEU A 334 -17.78 9.91 -7.21
CA LEU A 334 -16.78 8.94 -6.81
C LEU A 334 -17.44 7.63 -6.38
N LYS A 335 -16.92 6.52 -6.87
CA LYS A 335 -17.16 5.19 -6.33
C LYS A 335 -15.97 4.75 -5.50
N TYR A 336 -16.15 4.68 -4.19
CA TYR A 336 -15.13 4.18 -3.29
C TYR A 336 -15.01 2.66 -3.40
N ILE A 337 -13.79 2.17 -3.44
CA ILE A 337 -13.49 0.74 -3.39
C ILE A 337 -13.41 0.30 -1.93
N ASP A 338 -14.13 -0.76 -1.60
CA ASP A 338 -13.98 -1.44 -0.31
C ASP A 338 -12.72 -2.32 -0.35
N SER A 339 -11.69 -1.96 0.43
CA SER A 339 -10.40 -2.64 0.46
C SER A 339 -10.51 -4.11 0.92
N SER A 340 -11.40 -4.42 1.87
CA SER A 340 -11.65 -5.79 2.32
C SER A 340 -12.31 -6.62 1.23
N ALA A 341 -13.35 -6.07 0.59
CA ALA A 341 -14.05 -6.77 -0.49
C ALA A 341 -13.16 -7.02 -1.71
N ILE A 342 -12.24 -6.07 -2.03
CA ILE A 342 -11.25 -6.26 -3.09
C ILE A 342 -10.30 -7.39 -2.72
N LEU A 343 -9.74 -7.39 -1.51
CA LEU A 343 -8.83 -8.44 -1.07
C LEU A 343 -9.49 -9.83 -1.06
N ASP A 344 -10.75 -9.92 -0.64
CA ASP A 344 -11.51 -11.18 -0.62
C ASP A 344 -11.79 -11.75 -2.02
N ASN A 345 -11.82 -10.87 -3.04
CA ASN A 345 -12.11 -11.25 -4.43
C ASN A 345 -10.92 -11.05 -5.37
N ASP A 346 -9.73 -10.80 -4.83
CA ASP A 346 -8.52 -10.46 -5.59
C ASP A 346 -8.22 -11.49 -6.69
N ALA A 347 -8.20 -12.76 -6.36
CA ALA A 347 -7.93 -13.84 -7.33
C ALA A 347 -8.92 -13.86 -8.50
N LYS A 348 -10.21 -13.56 -8.26
CA LYS A 348 -11.23 -13.46 -9.32
C LYS A 348 -10.93 -12.29 -10.24
N TRP A 349 -10.73 -11.11 -9.66
CA TRP A 349 -10.61 -9.88 -10.44
C TRP A 349 -9.27 -9.78 -11.15
N THR A 350 -8.19 -10.21 -10.52
CA THR A 350 -6.87 -10.33 -11.15
C THR A 350 -6.93 -11.28 -12.36
N LYS A 351 -7.53 -12.47 -12.19
CA LYS A 351 -7.69 -13.41 -13.30
C LYS A 351 -8.51 -12.82 -14.46
N LEU A 352 -9.62 -12.15 -14.17
CA LEU A 352 -10.47 -11.54 -15.19
C LEU A 352 -9.76 -10.39 -15.92
N TYR A 353 -9.02 -9.56 -15.17
CA TYR A 353 -8.20 -8.49 -15.71
C TYR A 353 -7.10 -9.03 -16.62
N ASP A 354 -6.39 -10.06 -16.17
CA ASP A 354 -5.36 -10.74 -16.96
C ASP A 354 -5.94 -11.30 -18.27
N ASP A 355 -7.05 -12.02 -18.20
CA ASP A 355 -7.65 -12.68 -19.35
C ASP A 355 -8.19 -11.69 -20.39
N ILE A 356 -8.74 -10.56 -19.95
CA ILE A 356 -9.42 -9.57 -20.82
C ILE A 356 -8.47 -8.47 -21.28
N ILE A 357 -7.56 -8.02 -20.42
CA ILE A 357 -6.69 -6.86 -20.68
C ILE A 357 -5.25 -7.32 -20.98
N ILE A 358 -4.60 -8.00 -20.03
CA ILE A 358 -3.15 -8.23 -20.10
C ILE A 358 -2.79 -9.18 -21.24
N LYS A 359 -3.45 -10.34 -21.35
CA LYS A 359 -3.17 -11.35 -22.38
C LYS A 359 -3.59 -10.94 -23.78
N GLN A 360 -4.45 -9.93 -23.90
CA GLN A 360 -4.91 -9.40 -25.18
C GLN A 360 -4.17 -8.12 -25.58
N ALA A 361 -3.29 -7.60 -24.72
CA ALA A 361 -2.47 -6.41 -25.01
C ALA A 361 -1.60 -6.62 -26.24
N ARG A 362 -1.53 -5.59 -27.11
CA ARG A 362 -0.72 -5.56 -28.33
C ARG A 362 0.10 -4.27 -28.37
#